data_6fc99a97997504d104dbffb8be79a28c
#
_entry.id   6fc99a97997504d104dbffb8be79a28c
#
_cell.length_a   1.000
_cell.length_b   1.000
_cell.length_c   1.000
_cell.angle_alpha   90.00
_cell.angle_beta   90.00
_cell.angle_gamma   90.00
#
_symmetry.space_group_name_H-M   'P 1'
#
loop_
_entity.id
_entity.type
_entity.pdbx_description
1 polymer ?
#
loop_
_entity_poly.entity_id
_entity_poly.type
_entity_poly.pdbx_seq_one_letter_code
_entity_poly.pdbx_strand_id
1 'polypeptide(L)'
;VNDGVDSTQGDNEFTPFRNIINEWYAKDTSKKIRAVMKVKGNAGEHLATMPPYGYMKSSDDKKQWVKDEEAAQVVYEIGLYIMDGLGPSQIARKLTERKILTPAAYYESKGRTTNVTKKGSPYAWDSSTIADIMDRWREYLGHTVNFKTRKKSYKSKKKLWNDPSEWVIFENTQPPIVEESVFLIVQNIRRSRRRPTKMGDMGIFSGLLYCAE
;
A
#
# COMPACT_ATOMS: atom_id res chain seq x y z
N VAL A 1 26.75 19.80 -14.07
CA VAL A 1 26.99 18.66 -14.96
C VAL A 1 28.44 18.28 -14.80
N ASN A 2 28.75 17.22 -14.06
CA ASN A 2 30.12 16.88 -13.64
C ASN A 2 30.86 15.95 -14.60
N ASP A 3 30.33 15.67 -15.79
CA ASP A 3 30.88 14.62 -16.66
C ASP A 3 31.70 15.13 -17.86
N GLY A 4 31.95 16.45 -17.96
CA GLY A 4 32.79 17.01 -19.03
C GLY A 4 32.28 16.77 -20.44
N VAL A 5 30.99 16.41 -20.59
CA VAL A 5 30.37 16.20 -21.90
C VAL A 5 29.57 17.44 -22.26
N ASP A 6 30.11 18.22 -23.20
CA ASP A 6 29.40 19.33 -23.80
C ASP A 6 28.66 18.83 -25.05
N SER A 7 27.33 18.85 -25.03
CA SER A 7 26.49 18.41 -26.13
C SER A 7 26.59 19.31 -27.38
N THR A 8 27.30 20.45 -27.28
CA THR A 8 27.53 21.39 -28.37
C THR A 8 28.83 21.08 -29.16
N GLN A 9 29.72 20.27 -28.60
CA GLN A 9 30.94 19.83 -29.25
C GLN A 9 30.75 18.43 -29.82
N GLY A 10 30.26 18.32 -31.04
CA GLY A 10 30.25 17.14 -31.95
C GLY A 10 30.28 15.72 -31.30
N ASP A 11 29.98 14.71 -32.07
CA ASP A 11 29.96 13.28 -31.67
C ASP A 11 31.23 12.88 -30.90
N ASN A 12 31.06 12.76 -29.57
CA ASN A 12 32.08 12.19 -28.71
C ASN A 12 32.01 10.65 -28.87
N GLU A 13 32.97 10.06 -29.59
CA GLU A 13 33.06 8.62 -29.87
C GLU A 13 32.92 7.73 -28.64
N PHE A 14 33.20 8.27 -27.44
CA PHE A 14 33.08 7.57 -26.16
C PHE A 14 31.67 7.60 -25.55
N THR A 15 30.75 8.43 -26.06
CA THR A 15 29.38 8.55 -25.52
C THR A 15 28.61 7.23 -25.54
N PRO A 16 28.61 6.45 -26.63
CA PRO A 16 27.95 5.15 -26.67
C PRO A 16 28.51 4.17 -25.64
N PHE A 17 29.83 4.15 -25.45
CA PHE A 17 30.50 3.28 -24.49
C PHE A 17 30.14 3.65 -23.04
N ARG A 18 30.11 4.93 -22.70
CA ARG A 18 29.63 5.44 -21.40
C ARG A 18 28.18 5.04 -21.15
N ASN A 19 27.32 5.14 -22.14
CA ASN A 19 25.92 4.76 -22.01
C ASN A 19 25.76 3.25 -21.73
N ILE A 20 26.56 2.41 -22.38
CA ILE A 20 26.58 0.95 -22.14
C ILE A 20 27.02 0.66 -20.71
N ILE A 21 28.11 1.30 -20.25
CA ILE A 21 28.62 1.12 -18.88
C ILE A 21 27.57 1.56 -17.86
N ASN A 22 26.95 2.72 -18.04
CA ASN A 22 25.92 3.24 -17.14
C ASN A 22 24.69 2.31 -17.09
N GLU A 23 24.29 1.78 -18.24
CA GLU A 23 23.19 0.82 -18.31
C GLU A 23 23.55 -0.50 -17.60
N TRP A 24 24.75 -1.01 -17.82
CA TRP A 24 25.24 -2.21 -17.14
C TRP A 24 25.29 -2.01 -15.63
N TYR A 25 25.84 -0.89 -15.17
CA TYR A 25 25.91 -0.55 -13.75
C TYR A 25 24.53 -0.46 -13.10
N ALA A 26 23.57 0.22 -13.76
CA ALA A 26 22.19 0.31 -13.27
C ALA A 26 21.52 -1.07 -13.18
N LYS A 27 21.76 -1.95 -14.16
CA LYS A 27 21.26 -3.32 -14.19
C LYS A 27 21.86 -4.18 -13.08
N ASP A 28 23.17 -4.10 -12.86
CA ASP A 28 23.89 -4.84 -11.82
C ASP A 28 23.45 -4.38 -10.42
N THR A 29 23.41 -3.08 -10.19
CA THR A 29 22.90 -2.49 -8.92
C THR A 29 21.47 -2.95 -8.63
N SER A 30 20.60 -2.95 -9.65
CA SER A 30 19.23 -3.44 -9.49
C SER A 30 19.17 -4.92 -9.13
N LYS A 31 20.04 -5.77 -9.68
CA LYS A 31 20.14 -7.19 -9.32
C LYS A 31 20.56 -7.36 -7.85
N LYS A 32 21.59 -6.62 -7.41
CA LYS A 32 22.08 -6.65 -6.04
C LYS A 32 21.01 -6.22 -5.04
N ILE A 33 20.30 -5.11 -5.31
CA ILE A 33 19.19 -4.64 -4.47
C ILE A 33 18.11 -5.71 -4.37
N ARG A 34 17.70 -6.34 -5.48
CA ARG A 34 16.68 -7.40 -5.47
C ARG A 34 17.11 -8.62 -4.67
N ALA A 35 18.39 -9.02 -4.77
CA ALA A 35 18.93 -10.12 -3.99
C ALA A 35 18.84 -9.84 -2.48
N VAL A 36 19.28 -8.65 -2.06
CA VAL A 36 19.18 -8.23 -0.65
C VAL A 36 17.72 -8.18 -0.18
N MET A 37 16.81 -7.59 -0.99
CA MET A 37 15.39 -7.55 -0.66
C MET A 37 14.78 -8.95 -0.56
N LYS A 38 15.21 -9.90 -1.41
CA LYS A 38 14.75 -11.28 -1.34
C LYS A 38 15.20 -11.96 -0.04
N VAL A 39 16.46 -11.78 0.36
CA VAL A 39 16.98 -12.33 1.62
C VAL A 39 16.22 -11.75 2.81
N LYS A 40 16.11 -10.43 2.90
CA LYS A 40 15.40 -9.74 3.99
C LYS A 40 13.93 -10.15 4.06
N GLY A 41 13.25 -10.16 2.92
CA GLY A 41 11.83 -10.50 2.87
C GLY A 41 11.54 -11.95 3.25
N ASN A 42 12.43 -12.89 2.91
CA ASN A 42 12.33 -14.29 3.32
C ASN A 42 12.74 -14.51 4.79
N ALA A 43 13.48 -13.59 5.38
CA ALA A 43 13.81 -13.58 6.80
C ALA A 43 12.73 -12.93 7.69
N GLY A 44 11.60 -12.50 7.12
CA GLY A 44 10.50 -11.88 7.86
C GLY A 44 10.65 -10.38 8.12
N GLU A 45 11.71 -9.74 7.63
CA GLU A 45 11.85 -8.30 7.76
C GLU A 45 10.79 -7.57 6.91
N HIS A 46 10.26 -6.47 7.42
CA HIS A 46 9.38 -5.60 6.64
C HIS A 46 10.14 -4.96 5.48
N LEU A 47 9.72 -5.23 4.25
CA LEU A 47 10.31 -4.60 3.06
C LEU A 47 9.80 -3.19 2.81
N ALA A 48 8.67 -2.82 3.39
CA ALA A 48 8.12 -1.48 3.30
C ALA A 48 8.92 -0.50 4.17
N THR A 49 9.34 0.61 3.59
CA THR A 49 10.08 1.66 4.30
C THR A 49 9.21 2.34 5.36
N MET A 50 7.91 2.49 5.09
CA MET A 50 6.93 3.10 5.99
C MET A 50 5.90 2.06 6.42
N PRO A 51 5.55 2.01 7.70
CA PRO A 51 4.41 1.23 8.18
C PRO A 51 3.11 1.70 7.51
N PRO A 52 2.10 0.84 7.35
CA PRO A 52 0.77 1.26 6.96
C PRO A 52 0.14 2.17 8.04
N TYR A 53 -0.85 2.97 7.64
CA TYR A 53 -1.62 3.81 8.57
C TYR A 53 -2.22 2.94 9.68
N GLY A 54 -2.07 3.35 10.93
CA GLY A 54 -2.42 2.54 12.10
C GLY A 54 -1.21 1.92 12.81
N TYR A 55 -0.05 1.90 12.15
CA TYR A 55 1.22 1.46 12.74
C TYR A 55 2.30 2.55 12.65
N MET A 56 3.22 2.49 13.59
CA MET A 56 4.43 3.29 13.61
C MET A 56 5.65 2.40 13.86
N LYS A 57 6.84 2.89 13.54
CA LYS A 57 8.08 2.20 13.89
C LYS A 57 8.33 2.33 15.39
N SER A 58 8.80 1.26 16.01
CA SER A 58 9.25 1.32 17.40
C SER A 58 10.40 2.32 17.56
N SER A 59 10.47 2.99 18.71
CA SER A 59 11.58 3.83 19.11
C SER A 59 12.87 3.03 19.31
N ASP A 60 12.74 1.81 19.84
CA ASP A 60 13.85 0.96 20.23
C ASP A 60 14.41 0.16 19.07
N ASP A 61 13.52 -0.39 18.22
CA ASP A 61 13.90 -1.11 17.00
C ASP A 61 13.09 -0.64 15.81
N LYS A 62 13.70 0.13 14.93
CA LYS A 62 13.08 0.65 13.69
C LYS A 62 12.59 -0.43 12.72
N LYS A 63 12.98 -1.69 12.93
CA LYS A 63 12.50 -2.83 12.14
C LYS A 63 11.16 -3.35 12.64
N GLN A 64 10.81 -3.09 13.89
CA GLN A 64 9.54 -3.49 14.48
C GLN A 64 8.48 -2.42 14.29
N TRP A 65 7.26 -2.87 14.05
CA TRP A 65 6.08 -2.01 13.99
C TRP A 65 5.28 -2.14 15.28
N VAL A 66 4.90 -1.01 15.82
CA VAL A 66 4.04 -0.91 16.99
C VAL A 66 2.74 -0.22 16.60
N LYS A 67 1.69 -0.49 17.35
CA LYS A 67 0.39 0.12 17.12
C LYS A 67 0.44 1.61 17.45
N ASP A 68 -0.07 2.44 16.56
CA ASP A 68 -0.32 3.86 16.78
C ASP A 68 -1.80 3.97 17.17
N GLU A 69 -2.10 4.10 18.47
CA GLU A 69 -3.45 3.95 19.01
C GLU A 69 -4.47 4.88 18.33
N GLU A 70 -4.08 6.12 18.07
CA GLU A 70 -4.95 7.13 17.45
C GLU A 70 -5.30 6.75 16.00
N ALA A 71 -4.30 6.41 15.21
CA ALA A 71 -4.49 5.99 13.81
C ALA A 71 -5.12 4.59 13.70
N ALA A 72 -4.81 3.69 14.63
CA ALA A 72 -5.35 2.34 14.66
C ALA A 72 -6.85 2.35 14.96
N GLN A 73 -7.31 3.24 15.82
CA GLN A 73 -8.74 3.43 16.10
C GLN A 73 -9.52 3.78 14.82
N VAL A 74 -8.96 4.65 13.97
CA VAL A 74 -9.59 5.00 12.67
C VAL A 74 -9.64 3.79 11.74
N VAL A 75 -8.58 2.97 11.71
CA VAL A 75 -8.57 1.74 10.90
C VAL A 75 -9.63 0.75 11.39
N TYR A 76 -9.77 0.58 12.69
CA TYR A 76 -10.79 -0.26 13.31
C TYR A 76 -12.21 0.24 12.96
N GLU A 77 -12.47 1.54 13.08
CA GLU A 77 -13.75 2.15 12.71
C GLU A 77 -14.09 1.94 11.23
N ILE A 78 -13.10 2.03 10.33
CA ILE A 78 -13.30 1.71 8.90
C ILE A 78 -13.80 0.26 8.77
N GLY A 79 -13.26 -0.68 9.54
CA GLY A 79 -13.73 -2.06 9.58
C GLY A 79 -15.20 -2.17 9.99
N LEU A 80 -15.60 -1.48 11.05
CA LEU A 80 -17.00 -1.46 11.51
C LEU A 80 -17.94 -0.89 10.45
N TYR A 81 -17.56 0.22 9.78
CA TYR A 81 -18.37 0.78 8.70
C TYR A 81 -18.54 -0.17 7.50
N ILE A 82 -17.54 -0.99 7.23
CA ILE A 82 -17.66 -2.01 6.19
C ILE A 82 -18.64 -3.10 6.61
N MET A 83 -18.62 -3.51 7.88
CA MET A 83 -19.58 -4.48 8.43
C MET A 83 -21.02 -3.94 8.40
N ASP A 84 -21.21 -2.62 8.64
CA ASP A 84 -22.47 -1.92 8.47
C ASP A 84 -22.92 -1.78 7.02
N GLY A 85 -22.14 -2.33 6.07
CA GLY A 85 -22.49 -2.31 4.66
C GLY A 85 -22.07 -1.06 3.89
N LEU A 86 -21.32 -0.10 4.49
CA LEU A 86 -20.90 1.11 3.79
C LEU A 86 -19.79 0.82 2.76
N GLY A 87 -19.85 1.50 1.61
CA GLY A 87 -18.81 1.46 0.57
C GLY A 87 -17.68 2.43 0.82
N PRO A 88 -16.51 2.26 0.13
CA PRO A 88 -15.37 3.14 0.32
C PRO A 88 -15.68 4.62 0.19
N SER A 89 -16.52 5.02 -0.77
CA SER A 89 -16.90 6.43 -0.97
C SER A 89 -17.78 6.96 0.17
N GLN A 90 -18.66 6.13 0.72
CA GLN A 90 -19.51 6.51 1.86
C GLN A 90 -18.68 6.65 3.14
N ILE A 91 -17.73 5.73 3.35
CA ILE A 91 -16.80 5.78 4.48
C ILE A 91 -15.92 7.04 4.38
N ALA A 92 -15.35 7.32 3.21
CA ALA A 92 -14.53 8.51 2.97
C ALA A 92 -15.31 9.79 3.29
N ARG A 93 -16.57 9.90 2.83
CA ARG A 93 -17.44 11.03 3.15
C ARG A 93 -17.68 11.16 4.66
N LYS A 94 -18.00 10.06 5.33
CA LYS A 94 -18.26 10.04 6.78
C LYS A 94 -17.05 10.47 7.61
N LEU A 95 -15.85 10.01 7.23
CA LEU A 95 -14.61 10.45 7.89
C LEU A 95 -14.30 11.92 7.62
N THR A 96 -14.59 12.42 6.42
CA THR A 96 -14.44 13.84 6.05
C THR A 96 -15.40 14.73 6.85
N GLU A 97 -16.67 14.35 6.99
CA GLU A 97 -17.68 15.05 7.77
C GLU A 97 -17.29 15.13 9.25
N ARG A 98 -16.72 14.07 9.79
CA ARG A 98 -16.20 14.00 11.16
C ARG A 98 -14.86 14.74 11.34
N LYS A 99 -14.30 15.35 10.30
CA LYS A 99 -13.01 16.05 10.33
C LYS A 99 -11.87 15.18 10.88
N ILE A 100 -11.82 13.92 10.48
CA ILE A 100 -10.70 13.03 10.81
C ILE A 100 -9.59 13.31 9.82
N LEU A 101 -8.34 13.47 10.31
CA LEU A 101 -7.18 13.72 9.46
C LEU A 101 -6.95 12.55 8.50
N THR A 102 -6.69 12.87 7.24
CA THR A 102 -6.24 11.86 6.27
C THR A 102 -4.88 11.29 6.70
N PRO A 103 -4.50 10.08 6.27
CA PRO A 103 -3.20 9.49 6.63
C PRO A 103 -2.01 10.40 6.34
N ALA A 104 -2.03 11.14 5.21
CA ALA A 104 -0.98 12.07 4.86
C ALA A 104 -0.92 13.25 5.83
N ALA A 105 -2.07 13.88 6.13
CA ALA A 105 -2.15 14.99 7.07
C ALA A 105 -1.80 14.55 8.50
N TYR A 106 -2.19 13.34 8.89
CA TYR A 106 -1.84 12.76 10.17
C TYR A 106 -0.33 12.57 10.32
N TYR A 107 0.34 12.01 9.30
CA TYR A 107 1.80 11.87 9.34
C TYR A 107 2.52 13.21 9.41
N GLU A 108 2.01 14.23 8.71
CA GLU A 108 2.57 15.59 8.79
C GLU A 108 2.40 16.21 10.17
N SER A 109 1.24 16.03 10.82
CA SER A 109 1.03 16.51 12.20
C SER A 109 1.98 15.86 13.21
N LYS A 110 2.45 14.64 12.92
CA LYS A 110 3.49 13.94 13.71
C LYS A 110 4.92 14.27 13.24
N GLY A 111 5.11 15.31 12.41
CA GLY A 111 6.43 15.78 11.95
C GLY A 111 7.08 14.90 10.86
N ARG A 112 6.31 14.03 10.19
CA ARG A 112 6.81 13.18 9.10
C ARG A 112 6.57 13.83 7.76
N THR A 113 7.60 13.92 6.94
CA THR A 113 7.47 14.40 5.54
C THR A 113 6.79 13.33 4.69
N THR A 114 5.73 13.69 4.00
CA THR A 114 5.06 12.84 3.03
C THR A 114 5.28 13.37 1.61
N ASN A 115 5.51 12.45 0.66
CA ASN A 115 5.63 12.80 -0.76
C ASN A 115 4.25 12.97 -1.45
N VAL A 116 3.18 13.03 -0.66
CA VAL A 116 1.82 13.18 -1.17
C VAL A 116 1.58 14.67 -1.43
N THR A 117 1.29 15.02 -2.68
CA THR A 117 0.90 16.38 -3.04
C THR A 117 -0.41 16.71 -2.33
N LYS A 118 -0.39 17.74 -1.48
CA LYS A 118 -1.59 18.20 -0.78
C LYS A 118 -2.61 18.69 -1.81
N LYS A 119 -3.68 17.95 -1.95
CA LYS A 119 -4.85 18.37 -2.75
C LYS A 119 -6.01 18.61 -1.80
N GLY A 120 -6.28 19.86 -1.49
CA GLY A 120 -7.46 20.27 -0.73
C GLY A 120 -7.30 20.21 0.80
N SER A 121 -8.41 19.97 1.48
CA SER A 121 -8.49 19.95 2.95
C SER A 121 -7.72 18.78 3.56
N PRO A 122 -7.09 18.94 4.75
CA PRO A 122 -6.43 17.85 5.47
C PRO A 122 -7.40 16.72 5.90
N TYR A 123 -8.68 16.99 5.82
CA TYR A 123 -9.76 16.04 6.15
C TYR A 123 -10.43 15.41 4.93
N ALA A 124 -9.98 15.76 3.71
CA ALA A 124 -10.57 15.25 2.47
C ALA A 124 -10.15 13.81 2.20
N TRP A 125 -10.87 12.86 2.78
CA TRP A 125 -10.67 11.43 2.51
C TRP A 125 -11.12 11.07 1.10
N ASP A 126 -10.34 10.24 0.46
CA ASP A 126 -10.64 9.68 -0.86
C ASP A 126 -11.00 8.20 -0.75
N SER A 127 -11.90 7.75 -1.62
CA SER A 127 -12.33 6.35 -1.68
C SER A 127 -11.17 5.40 -2.01
N SER A 128 -10.17 5.85 -2.77
CA SER A 128 -8.97 5.07 -3.06
C SER A 128 -8.13 4.83 -1.81
N THR A 129 -8.02 5.83 -0.92
CA THR A 129 -7.32 5.69 0.36
C THR A 129 -7.99 4.64 1.25
N ILE A 130 -9.32 4.63 1.29
CA ILE A 130 -10.08 3.60 2.02
C ILE A 130 -9.85 2.22 1.40
N ALA A 131 -9.90 2.12 0.05
CA ALA A 131 -9.62 0.86 -0.64
C ALA A 131 -8.19 0.35 -0.37
N ASP A 132 -7.19 1.24 -0.39
CA ASP A 132 -5.80 0.89 -0.07
C ASP A 132 -5.63 0.39 1.38
N ILE A 133 -6.36 0.97 2.34
CA ILE A 133 -6.41 0.47 3.73
C ILE A 133 -7.03 -0.93 3.75
N MET A 134 -8.15 -1.13 3.05
CA MET A 134 -8.82 -2.43 2.97
C MET A 134 -7.96 -3.51 2.29
N ASP A 135 -7.11 -3.14 1.33
CA ASP A 135 -6.20 -4.08 0.64
C ASP A 135 -5.02 -4.52 1.51
N ARG A 136 -4.75 -3.78 2.60
CA ARG A 136 -3.72 -4.10 3.59
C ARG A 136 -4.26 -4.81 4.83
N TRP A 137 -5.44 -5.39 4.73
CA TRP A 137 -6.14 -5.95 5.89
C TRP A 137 -5.38 -7.08 6.59
N ARG A 138 -4.57 -7.86 5.84
CA ARG A 138 -3.71 -8.91 6.42
C ARG A 138 -2.64 -8.34 7.35
N GLU A 139 -2.08 -7.17 7.01
CA GLU A 139 -1.13 -6.48 7.87
C GLU A 139 -1.79 -6.01 9.16
N TYR A 140 -3.09 -5.68 9.11
CA TYR A 140 -3.86 -5.27 10.30
C TYR A 140 -4.25 -6.43 11.22
N LEU A 141 -4.16 -7.69 10.74
CA LEU A 141 -4.19 -8.88 11.60
C LEU A 141 -2.88 -9.11 12.38
N GLY A 142 -1.87 -8.28 12.15
CA GLY A 142 -0.57 -8.43 12.78
C GLY A 142 0.43 -9.23 11.97
N HIS A 143 0.20 -9.44 10.67
CA HIS A 143 1.08 -10.23 9.80
C HIS A 143 1.99 -9.34 8.96
N THR A 144 3.23 -9.78 8.74
CA THR A 144 4.10 -9.21 7.70
C THR A 144 3.80 -9.89 6.38
N VAL A 145 3.45 -9.10 5.35
CA VAL A 145 3.18 -9.61 4.00
C VAL A 145 4.18 -9.02 3.01
N ASN A 146 5.09 -9.85 2.55
CA ASN A 146 6.14 -9.46 1.62
C ASN A 146 5.83 -9.94 0.18
N PHE A 147 6.50 -9.33 -0.79
CA PHE A 147 6.43 -9.68 -2.22
C PHE A 147 5.05 -9.60 -2.87
N LYS A 148 4.16 -8.73 -2.38
CA LYS A 148 2.85 -8.49 -3.02
C LYS A 148 2.98 -7.95 -4.44
N THR A 149 4.06 -7.21 -4.73
CA THR A 149 4.27 -6.58 -6.04
C THR A 149 5.69 -6.78 -6.54
N ARG A 150 5.83 -6.78 -7.88
CA ARG A 150 7.13 -6.81 -8.57
C ARG A 150 7.20 -5.78 -9.69
N LYS A 151 8.40 -5.43 -10.12
CA LYS A 151 8.62 -4.69 -11.37
C LYS A 151 9.17 -5.64 -12.43
N LYS A 152 8.69 -5.54 -13.68
CA LYS A 152 9.15 -6.38 -14.80
C LYS A 152 10.65 -6.23 -15.06
N SER A 153 11.16 -5.01 -14.99
CA SER A 153 12.58 -4.70 -15.18
C SER A 153 12.98 -3.46 -14.34
N TYR A 154 14.29 -3.18 -14.25
CA TYR A 154 14.78 -1.96 -13.59
C TYR A 154 14.37 -0.68 -14.34
N LYS A 155 14.14 -0.75 -15.64
CA LYS A 155 13.65 0.37 -16.47
C LYS A 155 12.15 0.63 -16.29
N SER A 156 11.38 -0.36 -15.80
CA SER A 156 9.93 -0.23 -15.69
C SER A 156 9.52 0.49 -14.42
N LYS A 157 8.73 1.56 -14.55
CA LYS A 157 8.08 2.25 -13.42
C LYS A 157 6.82 1.51 -12.95
N LYS A 158 6.18 0.70 -13.83
CA LYS A 158 4.93 0.00 -13.53
C LYS A 158 5.16 -1.15 -12.56
N LYS A 159 4.40 -1.15 -11.47
CA LYS A 159 4.31 -2.28 -10.53
C LYS A 159 3.30 -3.29 -11.08
N LEU A 160 3.62 -4.56 -10.96
CA LEU A 160 2.74 -5.69 -11.24
C LEU A 160 2.43 -6.39 -9.92
N TRP A 161 1.19 -6.80 -9.74
CA TRP A 161 0.80 -7.63 -8.61
C TRP A 161 1.27 -9.06 -8.83
N ASN A 162 1.80 -9.66 -7.78
CA ASN A 162 2.10 -11.08 -7.75
C ASN A 162 0.83 -11.85 -7.38
N ASP A 163 0.78 -13.11 -7.80
CA ASP A 163 -0.26 -14.00 -7.33
C ASP A 163 -0.18 -14.12 -5.79
N PRO A 164 -1.31 -14.20 -5.07
CA PRO A 164 -1.31 -14.39 -3.62
C PRO A 164 -0.52 -15.62 -3.13
N SER A 165 -0.37 -16.63 -3.96
CA SER A 165 0.46 -17.81 -3.67
C SER A 165 1.98 -17.52 -3.64
N GLU A 166 2.41 -16.43 -4.29
CA GLU A 166 3.81 -15.98 -4.30
C GLU A 166 4.14 -15.06 -3.10
N TRP A 167 3.14 -14.68 -2.31
CA TRP A 167 3.35 -13.82 -1.16
C TRP A 167 4.00 -14.60 -0.02
N VAL A 168 4.96 -13.97 0.63
CA VAL A 168 5.58 -14.55 1.84
C VAL A 168 4.97 -13.86 3.05
N ILE A 169 4.27 -14.64 3.87
CA ILE A 169 3.51 -14.16 5.02
C ILE A 169 4.16 -14.71 6.29
N PHE A 170 4.45 -13.81 7.22
CA PHE A 170 4.87 -14.15 8.58
C PHE A 170 3.76 -13.71 9.53
N GLU A 171 3.24 -14.65 10.27
CA GLU A 171 2.12 -14.42 11.18
C GLU A 171 2.59 -13.80 12.50
N ASN A 172 1.72 -12.97 13.09
CA ASN A 172 1.88 -12.40 14.44
C ASN A 172 3.23 -11.68 14.66
N THR A 173 3.69 -10.95 13.66
CA THR A 173 4.95 -10.18 13.74
C THR A 173 4.77 -8.81 14.39
N GLN A 174 3.53 -8.35 14.54
CA GLN A 174 3.17 -7.06 15.13
C GLN A 174 1.82 -7.14 15.84
N PRO A 175 1.50 -6.21 16.78
CA PRO A 175 0.21 -6.21 17.46
C PRO A 175 -0.95 -6.05 16.46
N PRO A 176 -2.01 -6.89 16.54
CA PRO A 176 -3.15 -6.78 15.64
C PRO A 176 -3.97 -5.52 15.94
N ILE A 177 -4.49 -4.88 14.90
CA ILE A 177 -5.46 -3.78 15.00
C ILE A 177 -6.88 -4.31 14.85
N VAL A 178 -7.04 -5.37 14.08
CA VAL A 178 -8.34 -5.98 13.75
C VAL A 178 -8.32 -7.44 14.12
N GLU A 179 -9.44 -7.96 14.62
CA GLU A 179 -9.61 -9.37 14.91
C GLU A 179 -9.87 -10.18 13.64
N GLU A 180 -9.51 -11.46 13.67
CA GLU A 180 -9.67 -12.37 12.52
C GLU A 180 -11.14 -12.52 12.11
N SER A 181 -12.06 -12.55 13.07
CA SER A 181 -13.50 -12.59 12.84
C SER A 181 -13.98 -11.42 11.97
N VAL A 182 -13.56 -10.20 12.31
CA VAL A 182 -13.86 -8.98 11.55
C VAL A 182 -13.22 -9.04 10.17
N PHE A 183 -11.97 -9.54 10.09
CA PHE A 183 -11.29 -9.72 8.81
C PHE A 183 -12.08 -10.62 7.85
N LEU A 184 -12.54 -11.77 8.29
CA LEU A 184 -13.27 -12.72 7.45
C LEU A 184 -14.59 -12.13 6.95
N ILE A 185 -15.34 -11.45 7.81
CA ILE A 185 -16.59 -10.79 7.45
C ILE A 185 -16.33 -9.71 6.38
N VAL A 186 -15.34 -8.85 6.60
CA VAL A 186 -14.98 -7.78 5.67
C VAL A 186 -14.56 -8.35 4.30
N GLN A 187 -13.78 -9.42 4.27
CA GLN A 187 -13.37 -10.05 3.01
C GLN A 187 -14.56 -10.66 2.26
N ASN A 188 -15.49 -11.29 2.95
CA ASN A 188 -16.70 -11.84 2.36
C ASN A 188 -17.59 -10.73 1.76
N ILE A 189 -17.80 -9.64 2.50
CA ILE A 189 -18.54 -8.49 2.00
C ILE A 189 -17.88 -7.90 0.75
N ARG A 190 -16.54 -7.78 0.73
CA ARG A 190 -15.81 -7.26 -0.45
C ARG A 190 -15.93 -8.15 -1.67
N ARG A 191 -15.89 -9.48 -1.51
CA ARG A 191 -16.03 -10.45 -2.61
C ARG A 191 -17.46 -10.46 -3.19
N SER A 192 -18.47 -10.34 -2.34
CA SER A 192 -19.87 -10.35 -2.74
C SER A 192 -20.36 -9.03 -3.34
N ARG A 193 -19.65 -7.90 -3.07
CA ARG A 193 -20.06 -6.59 -3.60
C ARG A 193 -19.88 -6.50 -5.10
N ARG A 194 -21.00 -6.37 -5.79
CA ARG A 194 -21.06 -5.95 -7.20
C ARG A 194 -21.29 -4.45 -7.28
N ARG A 195 -20.76 -3.81 -8.33
CA ARG A 195 -21.06 -2.39 -8.60
C ARG A 195 -22.55 -2.25 -8.86
N PRO A 196 -23.21 -1.24 -8.27
CA PRO A 196 -24.59 -0.94 -8.66
C PRO A 196 -24.64 -0.65 -10.17
N THR A 197 -25.74 -1.07 -10.81
CA THR A 197 -25.99 -0.72 -12.20
C THR A 197 -26.12 0.79 -12.35
N LYS A 198 -25.97 1.31 -13.59
CA LYS A 198 -26.06 2.76 -13.90
C LYS A 198 -27.32 3.45 -13.36
N MET A 199 -28.34 2.72 -13.00
CA MET A 199 -29.64 3.22 -12.49
C MET A 199 -29.66 3.46 -10.96
N GLY A 200 -28.60 3.17 -10.23
CA GLY A 200 -28.50 3.53 -8.81
C GLY A 200 -29.20 2.60 -7.83
N ASP A 201 -30.20 1.85 -8.26
CA ASP A 201 -30.93 0.91 -7.41
C ASP A 201 -30.30 -0.48 -7.47
N MET A 202 -29.89 -0.98 -6.31
CA MET A 202 -29.48 -2.38 -6.20
C MET A 202 -30.74 -3.24 -6.06
N GLY A 203 -30.94 -4.17 -7.01
CA GLY A 203 -31.97 -5.20 -6.84
C GLY A 203 -31.75 -5.98 -5.54
N ILE A 204 -32.82 -6.36 -4.87
CA ILE A 204 -32.84 -7.07 -3.57
C ILE A 204 -31.93 -8.31 -3.59
N PHE A 205 -31.80 -8.98 -4.74
CA PHE A 205 -30.98 -10.18 -4.93
C PHE A 205 -29.58 -9.92 -5.52
N SER A 206 -29.19 -8.64 -5.67
CA SER A 206 -27.89 -8.30 -6.28
C SER A 206 -26.74 -8.77 -5.38
N GLY A 207 -25.98 -9.76 -5.86
CA GLY A 207 -24.87 -10.36 -5.13
C GLY A 207 -25.25 -11.57 -4.27
N LEU A 208 -26.51 -11.97 -4.23
CA LEU A 208 -27.00 -13.14 -3.49
C LEU A 208 -27.25 -14.37 -4.38
N LEU A 209 -27.28 -14.17 -5.71
CA LEU A 209 -27.50 -15.27 -6.66
C LEU A 209 -26.17 -15.78 -7.20
N TYR A 210 -25.91 -17.05 -7.02
CA TYR A 210 -24.77 -17.76 -7.56
C TYR A 210 -25.26 -18.91 -8.46
N CYS A 211 -24.56 -19.17 -9.57
CA CYS A 211 -24.77 -20.40 -10.32
C CYS A 211 -24.32 -21.58 -9.44
N ALA A 212 -25.18 -22.60 -9.28
CA ALA A 212 -24.77 -23.88 -8.78
C ALA A 212 -24.01 -24.59 -9.91
N GLU A 213 -22.71 -24.82 -9.75
CA GLU A 213 -21.91 -25.74 -10.55
C GLU A 213 -22.01 -27.14 -9.98
#